data_9c716f05a21f5611619e7c01b20b1000
#
_entry.id   9c716f05a21f5611619e7c01b20b1000
#
_cell.length_a   1.000
_cell.length_b   1.000
_cell.length_c   1.000
_cell.angle_alpha   90.00
_cell.angle_beta   90.00
_cell.angle_gamma   90.00
#
_symmetry.space_group_name_H-M   'P 1'
#
loop_
_entity.id
_entity.type
_entity.pdbx_description
1 polymer ?
#
loop_
_entity_poly.entity_id
_entity_poly.type
_entity_poly.pdbx_seq_one_letter_code
_entity_poly.pdbx_strand_id
1 'polypeptide(L)'
;MCAKIAEPEKIPLTVGRGTQRLPASRLVPRDQPSTARPLLINNPFEKAIDMRGIGRVVSITILAIFAGTLLVAAQTYPSKPVRVIVTFPPGAGADIVARTITPRLAAAFGQQFVVDNRAGASGNLGAEVAARSAPDGYTLLFTPASVASSQALYQKLGYNLEKDLDPISLVASAPFVLVVHPSLPVKTVKDLVAMAKARPGELLYASTGNGGSPHLAAELFKMQAKIDIVHIPYKGTPPAVTDLIAGQVSMMFANTLSVLPYVNSGRLRALAISSAARSAAAPALPTIAETGMPGFEASTWFGMLAPTGTPKDIVARLTDELRKIVHTKNVRDSLIAQGADPIGSTAEEFKARIKADIDKWTRTIKAAGVRAE
;
A
#
# COMPACT_ATOMS: atom_id res chain seq x y z
N MET A 1 -16.68 -32.38 33.06
CA MET A 1 -15.37 -33.02 32.95
C MET A 1 -14.36 -31.94 32.63
N CYS A 2 -13.71 -31.35 33.66
CA CYS A 2 -12.80 -30.22 33.58
C CYS A 2 -11.41 -30.71 33.19
N ALA A 3 -10.79 -30.13 32.16
CA ALA A 3 -9.38 -30.29 31.88
C ALA A 3 -8.63 -29.05 32.33
N LYS A 4 -7.69 -29.25 33.28
CA LYS A 4 -6.78 -28.26 33.86
C LYS A 4 -5.79 -27.76 32.84
N ILE A 5 -5.61 -26.43 32.78
CA ILE A 5 -4.52 -25.72 32.11
C ILE A 5 -3.29 -25.72 33.04
N ALA A 6 -2.17 -26.20 32.56
CA ALA A 6 -0.89 -26.21 33.28
C ALA A 6 -0.14 -24.87 33.08
N GLU A 7 0.36 -24.33 34.19
CA GLU A 7 1.24 -23.16 34.23
C GLU A 7 2.69 -23.53 33.81
N PRO A 8 3.46 -22.62 33.20
CA PRO A 8 4.88 -22.85 32.89
C PRO A 8 5.78 -22.51 34.08
N GLU A 9 6.72 -23.38 34.30
CA GLU A 9 7.76 -23.46 35.31
C GLU A 9 8.75 -22.28 35.24
N LYS A 10 9.08 -21.72 36.37
CA LYS A 10 10.10 -20.67 36.57
C LYS A 10 11.49 -21.28 36.70
N ILE A 11 12.44 -20.88 35.87
CA ILE A 11 13.87 -21.21 35.97
C ILE A 11 14.57 -20.12 36.79
N PRO A 12 15.34 -20.44 37.82
CA PRO A 12 16.07 -19.46 38.64
C PRO A 12 17.42 -19.10 38.02
N LEU A 13 17.70 -17.80 37.95
CA LEU A 13 18.98 -17.20 37.62
C LEU A 13 19.94 -17.28 38.82
N THR A 14 21.03 -18.02 38.69
CA THR A 14 22.16 -18.03 39.64
C THR A 14 23.22 -17.03 39.19
N VAL A 15 23.47 -16.02 40.01
CA VAL A 15 24.54 -15.02 39.84
C VAL A 15 25.79 -15.57 40.53
N GLY A 16 26.82 -15.89 39.72
CA GLY A 16 28.18 -16.25 40.21
C GLY A 16 29.11 -15.04 40.16
N ARG A 17 29.42 -14.45 41.31
CA ARG A 17 30.53 -13.50 41.48
C ARG A 17 31.83 -14.29 41.65
N GLY A 18 32.76 -14.14 40.73
CA GLY A 18 34.13 -14.62 40.87
C GLY A 18 35.14 -13.46 40.85
N THR A 19 35.57 -13.03 42.03
CA THR A 19 36.69 -12.11 42.23
C THR A 19 37.99 -12.88 42.19
N GLN A 20 38.88 -12.63 41.24
CA GLN A 20 40.28 -13.09 41.31
C GLN A 20 41.21 -11.90 41.53
N ARG A 21 41.92 -11.95 42.67
CA ARG A 21 43.00 -11.04 43.09
C ARG A 21 44.31 -11.41 42.36
N LEU A 22 45.04 -10.39 41.94
CA LEU A 22 46.43 -10.47 41.50
C LEU A 22 47.36 -10.45 42.72
N PRO A 23 48.49 -11.17 42.73
CA PRO A 23 49.53 -11.03 43.76
C PRO A 23 50.60 -10.01 43.31
N ALA A 24 51.10 -9.34 44.35
CA ALA A 24 52.08 -8.24 44.29
C ALA A 24 53.53 -8.70 44.21
N SER A 25 54.33 -7.88 43.59
CA SER A 25 55.73 -7.49 43.88
C SER A 25 56.82 -8.52 44.13
N ARG A 26 57.85 -8.40 43.32
CA ARG A 26 59.25 -8.50 43.84
C ARG A 26 60.15 -7.44 43.23
N LEU A 27 60.64 -6.57 44.08
CA LEU A 27 61.80 -5.68 43.91
C LEU A 27 63.13 -6.49 43.95
N VAL A 28 64.05 -6.21 43.06
CA VAL A 28 65.47 -6.56 43.17
C VAL A 28 66.35 -5.42 42.71
N PRO A 29 67.54 -5.22 43.29
CA PRO A 29 68.15 -3.88 43.50
C PRO A 29 69.09 -3.41 42.40
N ARG A 30 69.36 -2.09 42.48
CA ARG A 30 70.46 -1.39 41.77
C ARG A 30 71.82 -1.90 42.20
N ASP A 31 72.73 -2.08 41.24
CA ASP A 31 74.15 -1.85 41.43
C ASP A 31 74.88 -1.48 40.14
N GLN A 32 75.70 -0.62 40.23
CA GLN A 32 76.75 0.29 39.78
C GLN A 32 77.46 0.02 38.42
N PRO A 33 78.25 1.00 37.94
CA PRO A 33 78.54 1.15 36.50
C PRO A 33 79.87 0.50 36.12
N SER A 34 79.93 -0.12 34.94
CA SER A 34 81.16 -0.58 34.32
C SER A 34 81.47 0.26 33.08
N THR A 35 82.64 0.89 33.13
CA THR A 35 83.34 1.59 32.06
C THR A 35 83.78 0.65 30.96
N ALA A 36 83.27 0.73 29.76
CA ALA A 36 83.78 0.10 28.56
C ALA A 36 83.85 1.09 27.40
N ARG A 37 85.03 1.21 26.80
CA ARG A 37 85.38 2.06 25.66
C ARG A 37 84.57 1.72 24.42
N PRO A 38 84.24 2.72 23.55
CA PRO A 38 83.54 2.48 22.32
C PRO A 38 84.47 1.86 21.27
N LEU A 39 84.12 0.68 20.77
CA LEU A 39 84.61 0.11 19.52
C LEU A 39 83.91 0.80 18.35
N LEU A 40 84.67 1.51 17.52
CA LEU A 40 84.21 2.03 16.22
C LEU A 40 83.96 0.87 15.30
N ILE A 41 82.70 0.53 15.15
CA ILE A 41 82.25 -0.39 14.07
C ILE A 41 81.82 0.51 12.91
N ASN A 42 82.63 0.52 11.86
CA ASN A 42 82.27 1.07 10.56
C ASN A 42 81.06 0.31 10.02
N ASN A 43 79.94 0.95 9.95
CA ASN A 43 78.71 0.43 9.41
C ASN A 43 78.57 0.87 7.94
N PRO A 44 78.76 -0.08 6.95
CA PRO A 44 78.72 0.30 5.50
C PRO A 44 77.30 0.49 4.92
N PHE A 45 76.26 0.62 5.75
CA PHE A 45 74.87 0.72 5.29
C PHE A 45 74.19 2.05 5.52
N GLU A 46 74.96 3.17 5.57
CA GLU A 46 74.33 4.50 5.53
C GLU A 46 74.07 4.94 4.09
N LYS A 47 73.20 4.16 3.40
CA LYS A 47 72.51 4.67 2.22
C LYS A 47 71.38 5.59 2.73
N ALA A 48 71.53 6.87 2.56
CA ALA A 48 70.50 7.86 2.81
C ALA A 48 69.24 7.43 2.09
N ILE A 49 68.23 6.99 2.83
CA ILE A 49 66.91 6.69 2.31
C ILE A 49 66.32 8.05 1.89
N ASP A 50 66.14 8.27 0.60
CA ASP A 50 65.52 9.48 0.03
C ASP A 50 64.07 9.59 0.52
N MET A 51 63.87 10.27 1.65
CA MET A 51 62.56 10.53 2.27
C MET A 51 61.60 11.24 1.33
N ARG A 52 62.11 11.88 0.28
CA ARG A 52 61.26 12.53 -0.76
C ARG A 52 60.60 11.50 -1.72
N GLY A 53 61.25 10.33 -1.94
CA GLY A 53 60.69 9.25 -2.74
C GLY A 53 59.57 8.51 -2.00
N ILE A 54 59.79 8.25 -0.67
CA ILE A 54 58.77 7.56 0.15
C ILE A 54 57.51 8.41 0.30
N GLY A 55 57.65 9.73 0.51
CA GLY A 55 56.49 10.64 0.61
C GLY A 55 55.62 10.64 -0.67
N ARG A 56 56.26 10.58 -1.86
CA ARG A 56 55.53 10.50 -3.13
C ARG A 56 54.78 9.18 -3.33
N VAL A 57 55.42 8.05 -3.00
CA VAL A 57 54.78 6.74 -3.09
C VAL A 57 53.57 6.61 -2.12
N VAL A 58 53.77 7.05 -0.86
CA VAL A 58 52.67 7.05 0.14
C VAL A 58 51.50 7.97 -0.29
N SER A 59 51.80 9.16 -0.84
CA SER A 59 50.76 10.05 -1.33
C SER A 59 49.98 9.46 -2.53
N ILE A 60 50.65 8.82 -3.46
CA ILE A 60 50.00 8.17 -4.60
C ILE A 60 49.16 6.97 -4.14
N THR A 61 49.65 6.19 -3.16
CA THR A 61 48.89 5.04 -2.63
C THR A 61 47.64 5.49 -1.87
N ILE A 62 47.71 6.57 -1.06
CA ILE A 62 46.55 7.14 -0.38
C ILE A 62 45.53 7.70 -1.38
N LEU A 63 46.02 8.37 -2.43
CA LEU A 63 45.13 8.90 -3.47
C LEU A 63 44.44 7.77 -4.29
N ALA A 64 45.15 6.67 -4.52
CA ALA A 64 44.60 5.48 -5.21
C ALA A 64 43.57 4.74 -4.32
N ILE A 65 43.79 4.69 -3.01
CA ILE A 65 42.83 4.11 -2.04
C ILE A 65 41.58 5.00 -1.95
N PHE A 66 41.74 6.34 -1.93
CA PHE A 66 40.60 7.29 -1.95
C PHE A 66 39.84 7.27 -3.28
N ALA A 67 40.51 7.13 -4.41
CA ALA A 67 39.85 6.99 -5.72
C ALA A 67 39.12 5.64 -5.87
N GLY A 68 39.61 4.56 -5.23
CA GLY A 68 38.97 3.24 -5.24
C GLY A 68 37.68 3.17 -4.41
N THR A 69 37.50 4.01 -3.40
CA THR A 69 36.29 4.06 -2.56
C THR A 69 35.12 4.83 -3.20
N LEU A 70 35.36 5.59 -4.28
CA LEU A 70 34.31 6.32 -5.00
C LEU A 70 33.57 5.45 -6.06
N LEU A 71 34.06 4.26 -6.34
CA LEU A 71 33.32 3.25 -7.09
C LEU A 71 32.46 2.36 -6.17
N VAL A 72 31.69 2.98 -5.26
CA VAL A 72 30.48 2.34 -4.75
C VAL A 72 29.56 2.26 -5.96
N ALA A 73 29.59 1.09 -6.62
CA ALA A 73 28.64 0.77 -7.66
C ALA A 73 27.25 1.11 -7.11
N ALA A 74 26.62 2.15 -7.65
CA ALA A 74 25.25 2.48 -7.32
C ALA A 74 24.46 1.19 -7.53
N GLN A 75 24.12 0.50 -6.42
CA GLN A 75 23.38 -0.75 -6.50
C GLN A 75 22.12 -0.43 -7.27
N THR A 76 21.99 -1.03 -8.45
CA THR A 76 20.83 -0.77 -9.31
C THR A 76 19.57 -1.19 -8.53
N TYR A 77 18.73 -0.20 -8.20
CA TYR A 77 17.44 -0.49 -7.57
C TYR A 77 16.57 -1.31 -8.54
N PRO A 78 15.85 -2.33 -8.05
CA PRO A 78 15.98 -2.97 -6.75
C PRO A 78 17.06 -4.07 -6.73
N SER A 79 17.82 -4.20 -5.64
CA SER A 79 18.81 -5.26 -5.41
C SER A 79 18.29 -6.41 -4.55
N LYS A 80 17.08 -6.26 -3.97
CA LYS A 80 16.38 -7.23 -3.13
C LYS A 80 14.87 -7.17 -3.41
N PRO A 81 14.07 -8.14 -2.95
CA PRO A 81 12.62 -8.12 -3.12
C PRO A 81 11.98 -6.84 -2.59
N VAL A 82 10.99 -6.33 -3.32
CA VAL A 82 10.17 -5.15 -2.98
C VAL A 82 8.86 -5.64 -2.36
N ARG A 83 8.53 -5.16 -1.17
CA ARG A 83 7.27 -5.42 -0.50
C ARG A 83 6.19 -4.47 -0.99
N VAL A 84 5.05 -5.02 -1.44
CA VAL A 84 3.88 -4.25 -1.85
C VAL A 84 2.77 -4.47 -0.83
N ILE A 85 2.58 -3.51 0.07
CA ILE A 85 1.50 -3.53 1.05
C ILE A 85 0.18 -3.27 0.32
N VAL A 86 -0.74 -4.25 0.36
CA VAL A 86 -2.08 -4.15 -0.17
C VAL A 86 -3.06 -3.96 0.98
N THR A 87 -3.82 -2.87 0.97
CA THR A 87 -4.61 -2.43 2.12
C THR A 87 -5.93 -3.19 2.33
N PHE A 88 -6.22 -4.17 1.50
CA PHE A 88 -7.45 -4.99 1.55
C PHE A 88 -7.13 -6.50 1.54
N PRO A 89 -8.09 -7.34 1.97
CA PRO A 89 -7.86 -8.78 2.03
C PRO A 89 -7.68 -9.39 0.64
N PRO A 90 -7.08 -10.61 0.57
CA PRO A 90 -7.01 -11.38 -0.67
C PRO A 90 -8.37 -11.52 -1.36
N GLY A 91 -8.40 -11.41 -2.69
CA GLY A 91 -9.62 -11.48 -3.50
C GLY A 91 -10.44 -10.18 -3.54
N ALA A 92 -10.06 -9.14 -2.82
CA ALA A 92 -10.62 -7.80 -3.00
C ALA A 92 -10.04 -7.13 -4.25
N GLY A 93 -10.73 -6.11 -4.80
CA GLY A 93 -10.32 -5.45 -6.05
C GLY A 93 -8.87 -4.95 -6.04
N ALA A 94 -8.40 -4.39 -4.92
CA ALA A 94 -7.00 -3.96 -4.79
C ALA A 94 -6.01 -5.13 -4.88
N ASP A 95 -6.32 -6.28 -4.27
CA ASP A 95 -5.48 -7.48 -4.33
C ASP A 95 -5.43 -8.06 -5.76
N ILE A 96 -6.58 -8.11 -6.43
CA ILE A 96 -6.69 -8.60 -7.81
C ILE A 96 -5.81 -7.76 -8.75
N VAL A 97 -5.93 -6.42 -8.69
CA VAL A 97 -5.13 -5.52 -9.53
C VAL A 97 -3.64 -5.61 -9.17
N ALA A 98 -3.29 -5.61 -7.88
CA ALA A 98 -1.91 -5.76 -7.43
C ALA A 98 -1.26 -7.04 -7.98
N ARG A 99 -1.96 -8.18 -7.89
CA ARG A 99 -1.46 -9.48 -8.42
C ARG A 99 -1.44 -9.54 -9.95
N THR A 100 -2.20 -8.70 -10.63
CA THR A 100 -2.11 -8.55 -12.10
C THR A 100 -0.82 -7.83 -12.51
N ILE A 101 -0.35 -6.83 -11.75
CA ILE A 101 0.80 -6.00 -12.12
C ILE A 101 2.13 -6.46 -11.51
N THR A 102 2.13 -7.00 -10.27
CA THR A 102 3.39 -7.33 -9.56
C THR A 102 4.28 -8.36 -10.25
N PRO A 103 3.77 -9.43 -10.94
CA PRO A 103 4.62 -10.32 -11.71
C PRO A 103 5.31 -9.64 -12.91
N ARG A 104 4.67 -8.60 -13.49
CA ARG A 104 5.22 -7.82 -14.61
C ARG A 104 6.29 -6.85 -14.13
N LEU A 105 6.06 -6.23 -12.96
CA LEU A 105 7.10 -5.45 -12.29
C LEU A 105 8.29 -6.34 -11.94
N ALA A 106 8.07 -7.54 -11.43
CA ALA A 106 9.15 -8.48 -11.14
C ALA A 106 9.97 -8.83 -12.38
N ALA A 107 9.32 -9.06 -13.52
CA ALA A 107 10.00 -9.32 -14.79
C ALA A 107 10.79 -8.10 -15.30
N ALA A 108 10.24 -6.88 -15.15
CA ALA A 108 10.89 -5.65 -15.62
C ALA A 108 12.08 -5.23 -14.75
N PHE A 109 12.01 -5.46 -13.45
CA PHE A 109 13.04 -5.03 -12.50
C PHE A 109 14.04 -6.13 -12.12
N GLY A 110 13.81 -7.39 -12.48
CA GLY A 110 14.66 -8.53 -12.13
C GLY A 110 14.61 -8.92 -10.64
N GLN A 111 13.64 -8.40 -9.87
CA GLN A 111 13.46 -8.67 -8.46
C GLN A 111 11.98 -8.90 -8.14
N GLN A 112 11.68 -9.71 -7.14
CA GLN A 112 10.31 -10.02 -6.74
C GLN A 112 9.60 -8.79 -6.16
N PHE A 113 8.33 -8.57 -6.57
CA PHE A 113 7.39 -7.64 -5.93
C PHE A 113 6.36 -8.47 -5.16
N VAL A 114 6.55 -8.54 -3.83
CA VAL A 114 5.81 -9.45 -2.95
C VAL A 114 4.58 -8.74 -2.38
N VAL A 115 3.39 -9.25 -2.69
CA VAL A 115 2.12 -8.75 -2.14
C VAL A 115 2.00 -9.16 -0.67
N ASP A 116 1.79 -8.17 0.21
CA ASP A 116 1.53 -8.34 1.64
C ASP A 116 0.20 -7.66 2.00
N ASN A 117 -0.85 -8.45 2.20
CA ASN A 117 -2.18 -7.92 2.51
C ASN A 117 -2.26 -7.46 3.98
N ARG A 118 -2.47 -6.14 4.19
CA ARG A 118 -2.65 -5.50 5.50
C ARG A 118 -4.01 -4.80 5.56
N ALA A 119 -5.05 -5.61 5.67
CA ALA A 119 -6.42 -5.13 5.70
C ALA A 119 -6.81 -4.58 7.08
N GLY A 120 -7.78 -3.66 7.11
CA GLY A 120 -8.38 -3.11 8.31
C GLY A 120 -8.66 -1.61 8.23
N ALA A 121 -9.66 -1.13 8.95
CA ALA A 121 -10.07 0.26 9.03
C ALA A 121 -10.19 0.95 7.65
N SER A 122 -10.90 0.34 6.71
CA SER A 122 -11.07 0.82 5.32
C SER A 122 -9.75 1.04 4.55
N GLY A 123 -8.68 0.31 4.93
CA GLY A 123 -7.36 0.37 4.32
C GLY A 123 -6.35 1.22 5.11
N ASN A 124 -6.79 1.93 6.13
CA ASN A 124 -5.93 2.84 6.90
C ASN A 124 -4.79 2.11 7.62
N LEU A 125 -5.02 0.88 8.12
CA LEU A 125 -3.98 0.10 8.79
C LEU A 125 -2.78 -0.17 7.87
N GLY A 126 -3.03 -0.64 6.66
CA GLY A 126 -1.96 -0.88 5.68
C GLY A 126 -1.29 0.41 5.22
N ALA A 127 -2.05 1.49 5.03
CA ALA A 127 -1.53 2.80 4.64
C ALA A 127 -0.60 3.38 5.72
N GLU A 128 -0.96 3.28 7.01
CA GLU A 128 -0.12 3.71 8.12
C GLU A 128 1.20 2.91 8.20
N VAL A 129 1.14 1.58 8.01
CA VAL A 129 2.35 0.74 7.98
C VAL A 129 3.28 1.17 6.83
N ALA A 130 2.73 1.47 5.66
CA ALA A 130 3.52 1.95 4.53
C ALA A 130 4.12 3.33 4.81
N ALA A 131 3.32 4.29 5.28
CA ALA A 131 3.75 5.66 5.58
C ALA A 131 4.90 5.73 6.60
N ARG A 132 4.94 4.77 7.54
CA ARG A 132 6.02 4.65 8.55
C ARG A 132 7.22 3.81 8.11
N SER A 133 7.19 3.27 6.90
CA SER A 133 8.30 2.46 6.38
C SER A 133 9.44 3.36 5.89
N ALA A 134 10.66 2.79 5.79
CA ALA A 134 11.81 3.51 5.26
C ALA A 134 11.54 3.99 3.82
N PRO A 135 11.92 5.23 3.47
CA PRO A 135 11.73 5.79 2.13
C PRO A 135 12.83 5.34 1.16
N ASP A 136 13.08 4.03 1.08
CA ASP A 136 14.14 3.42 0.27
C ASP A 136 13.63 2.72 -0.99
N GLY A 137 12.32 2.78 -1.24
CA GLY A 137 11.66 2.14 -2.37
C GLY A 137 11.37 0.63 -2.19
N TYR A 138 11.79 0.00 -1.09
CA TYR A 138 11.56 -1.43 -0.86
C TYR A 138 10.26 -1.76 -0.13
N THR A 139 9.53 -0.75 0.31
CA THR A 139 8.14 -0.89 0.75
C THR A 139 7.28 0.10 -0.02
N LEU A 140 6.32 -0.43 -0.76
CA LEU A 140 5.36 0.33 -1.54
C LEU A 140 3.95 0.09 -1.00
N LEU A 141 3.08 1.06 -1.15
CA LEU A 141 1.66 0.95 -0.85
C LEU A 141 0.88 0.72 -2.14
N PHE A 142 -0.03 -0.24 -2.14
CA PHE A 142 -1.05 -0.38 -3.17
C PHE A 142 -2.43 -0.35 -2.53
N THR A 143 -3.24 0.64 -2.91
CA THR A 143 -4.46 0.97 -2.18
C THR A 143 -5.58 1.45 -3.10
N PRO A 144 -6.86 1.24 -2.74
CA PRO A 144 -7.98 1.89 -3.40
C PRO A 144 -8.22 3.31 -2.87
N ALA A 145 -9.15 4.02 -3.50
CA ALA A 145 -9.55 5.40 -3.19
C ALA A 145 -10.04 5.63 -1.74
N SER A 146 -10.36 4.57 -0.98
CA SER A 146 -10.86 4.70 0.40
C SER A 146 -9.89 5.43 1.33
N VAL A 147 -8.57 5.37 1.08
CA VAL A 147 -7.59 6.11 1.88
C VAL A 147 -7.71 7.63 1.70
N ALA A 148 -8.18 8.09 0.53
CA ALA A 148 -8.45 9.52 0.30
C ALA A 148 -9.70 9.97 1.07
N SER A 149 -10.78 9.19 1.04
CA SER A 149 -11.98 9.51 1.83
C SER A 149 -11.74 9.43 3.34
N SER A 150 -10.83 8.57 3.77
CA SER A 150 -10.44 8.46 5.18
C SER A 150 -9.83 9.75 5.73
N GLN A 151 -9.10 10.53 4.91
CA GLN A 151 -8.56 11.83 5.33
C GLN A 151 -9.67 12.82 5.73
N ALA A 152 -10.84 12.71 5.13
CA ALA A 152 -11.99 13.54 5.45
C ALA A 152 -12.85 13.00 6.59
N LEU A 153 -12.86 11.68 6.77
CA LEU A 153 -13.76 10.99 7.70
C LEU A 153 -13.19 10.92 9.14
N TYR A 154 -11.89 10.61 9.26
CA TYR A 154 -11.26 10.36 10.54
C TYR A 154 -10.53 11.60 11.06
N GLN A 155 -10.87 12.07 12.26
CA GLN A 155 -10.20 13.21 12.89
C GLN A 155 -8.74 12.91 13.27
N LYS A 156 -8.43 11.64 13.55
CA LYS A 156 -7.09 11.19 13.94
C LYS A 156 -6.73 9.95 13.13
N LEU A 157 -5.88 10.13 12.14
CA LEU A 157 -5.22 9.05 11.42
C LEU A 157 -3.75 9.01 11.85
N GLY A 158 -3.17 7.82 11.87
CA GLY A 158 -1.74 7.63 12.15
C GLY A 158 -0.82 8.09 11.01
N TYR A 159 -1.39 8.62 9.92
CA TYR A 159 -0.68 9.11 8.74
C TYR A 159 -1.48 10.24 8.04
N ASN A 160 -0.79 11.01 7.21
CA ASN A 160 -1.37 11.97 6.29
C ASN A 160 -1.07 11.56 4.84
N LEU A 161 -2.11 11.27 4.05
CA LEU A 161 -1.94 10.74 2.69
C LEU A 161 -1.13 11.65 1.77
N GLU A 162 -1.30 12.97 1.89
CA GLU A 162 -0.63 13.96 1.02
C GLU A 162 0.79 14.31 1.47
N LYS A 163 1.14 14.07 2.77
CA LYS A 163 2.43 14.44 3.35
C LYS A 163 3.37 13.26 3.51
N ASP A 164 2.83 12.08 3.83
CA ASP A 164 3.63 10.92 4.24
C ASP A 164 3.78 9.88 3.12
N LEU A 165 3.06 10.07 1.99
CA LEU A 165 3.05 9.14 0.86
C LEU A 165 3.15 9.89 -0.47
N ASP A 166 4.18 9.57 -1.25
CA ASP A 166 4.38 10.11 -2.59
C ASP A 166 3.67 9.22 -3.63
N PRO A 167 2.78 9.77 -4.48
CA PRO A 167 2.13 9.03 -5.56
C PRO A 167 3.16 8.52 -6.59
N ILE A 168 2.98 7.27 -7.05
CA ILE A 168 3.75 6.69 -8.16
C ILE A 168 2.88 6.68 -9.41
N SER A 169 1.74 5.95 -9.38
CA SER A 169 0.83 5.88 -10.52
C SER A 169 -0.56 5.42 -10.07
N LEU A 170 -1.58 6.02 -10.62
CA LEU A 170 -2.93 5.48 -10.65
C LEU A 170 -2.95 4.39 -11.72
N VAL A 171 -3.01 3.13 -11.29
CA VAL A 171 -2.87 1.95 -12.14
C VAL A 171 -4.15 1.66 -12.90
N ALA A 172 -5.27 1.65 -12.21
CA ALA A 172 -6.59 1.38 -12.80
C ALA A 172 -7.69 2.10 -12.02
N SER A 173 -8.83 2.31 -12.68
CA SER A 173 -10.07 2.70 -12.01
C SER A 173 -11.15 1.63 -12.22
N ALA A 174 -12.11 1.55 -11.30
CA ALA A 174 -13.26 0.68 -11.45
C ALA A 174 -14.52 1.39 -10.98
N PRO A 175 -15.58 1.41 -11.80
CA PRO A 175 -16.87 1.82 -11.34
C PRO A 175 -17.40 0.82 -10.32
N PHE A 176 -18.32 1.28 -9.48
CA PHE A 176 -19.15 0.35 -8.73
C PHE A 176 -20.33 -0.09 -9.60
N VAL A 177 -20.70 -1.34 -9.45
CA VAL A 177 -21.97 -1.83 -9.96
C VAL A 177 -22.98 -1.80 -8.80
N LEU A 178 -24.11 -1.17 -9.02
CA LEU A 178 -25.25 -1.28 -8.13
C LEU A 178 -25.87 -2.66 -8.34
N VAL A 179 -25.63 -3.57 -7.42
CA VAL A 179 -26.15 -4.93 -7.45
C VAL A 179 -27.18 -5.14 -6.36
N VAL A 180 -28.14 -6.00 -6.66
CA VAL A 180 -29.20 -6.40 -5.72
C VAL A 180 -29.31 -7.93 -5.67
N HIS A 181 -29.86 -8.45 -4.57
CA HIS A 181 -30.24 -9.86 -4.50
C HIS A 181 -31.39 -10.13 -5.51
N PRO A 182 -31.37 -11.25 -6.27
CA PRO A 182 -32.37 -11.54 -7.31
C PRO A 182 -33.80 -11.67 -6.81
N SER A 183 -34.02 -11.99 -5.52
CA SER A 183 -35.37 -12.06 -4.93
C SER A 183 -36.04 -10.69 -4.80
N LEU A 184 -35.24 -9.59 -4.83
CA LEU A 184 -35.82 -8.26 -4.83
C LEU A 184 -36.58 -8.04 -6.15
N PRO A 185 -37.88 -7.65 -6.10
CA PRO A 185 -38.71 -7.50 -7.31
C PRO A 185 -38.43 -6.16 -8.03
N VAL A 186 -37.14 -5.85 -8.26
CA VAL A 186 -36.66 -4.66 -8.96
C VAL A 186 -35.81 -5.05 -10.16
N LYS A 187 -35.96 -4.39 -11.29
CA LYS A 187 -35.19 -4.61 -12.51
C LYS A 187 -34.39 -3.37 -12.95
N THR A 188 -34.75 -2.21 -12.42
CA THR A 188 -34.12 -0.94 -12.76
C THR A 188 -33.79 -0.16 -11.50
N VAL A 189 -32.93 0.87 -11.64
CA VAL A 189 -32.66 1.83 -10.55
C VAL A 189 -33.94 2.57 -10.13
N LYS A 190 -34.82 2.88 -11.07
CA LYS A 190 -36.11 3.51 -10.77
C LYS A 190 -37.00 2.63 -9.89
N ASP A 191 -37.08 1.32 -10.17
CA ASP A 191 -37.83 0.37 -9.33
C ASP A 191 -37.26 0.32 -7.92
N LEU A 192 -35.91 0.27 -7.78
CA LEU A 192 -35.24 0.26 -6.48
C LEU A 192 -35.55 1.54 -5.69
N VAL A 193 -35.46 2.70 -6.33
CA VAL A 193 -35.77 3.98 -5.70
C VAL A 193 -37.24 4.04 -5.28
N ALA A 194 -38.17 3.59 -6.13
CA ALA A 194 -39.62 3.55 -5.81
C ALA A 194 -39.88 2.64 -4.59
N MET A 195 -39.26 1.44 -4.56
CA MET A 195 -39.36 0.51 -3.43
C MET A 195 -38.82 1.13 -2.13
N ALA A 196 -37.63 1.74 -2.18
CA ALA A 196 -37.00 2.37 -1.02
C ALA A 196 -37.85 3.54 -0.46
N LYS A 197 -38.51 4.28 -1.35
CA LYS A 197 -39.47 5.36 -0.95
C LYS A 197 -40.72 4.80 -0.31
N ALA A 198 -41.23 3.67 -0.79
CA ALA A 198 -42.42 3.02 -0.25
C ALA A 198 -42.16 2.33 1.11
N ARG A 199 -40.88 1.97 1.39
CA ARG A 199 -40.44 1.24 2.59
C ARG A 199 -39.20 1.88 3.18
N PRO A 200 -39.33 3.09 3.78
CA PRO A 200 -38.17 3.77 4.38
C PRO A 200 -37.54 2.92 5.51
N GLY A 201 -36.21 2.80 5.51
CA GLY A 201 -35.47 2.06 6.55
C GLY A 201 -35.51 0.52 6.43
N GLU A 202 -36.24 -0.07 5.46
CA GLU A 202 -36.33 -1.54 5.33
C GLU A 202 -35.23 -2.14 4.43
N LEU A 203 -34.74 -1.41 3.46
CA LEU A 203 -33.69 -1.93 2.57
C LEU A 203 -32.33 -1.80 3.21
N LEU A 204 -31.63 -2.95 3.34
CA LEU A 204 -30.28 -3.01 3.88
C LEU A 204 -29.26 -2.95 2.75
N TYR A 205 -28.26 -2.07 2.85
CA TYR A 205 -27.14 -2.07 1.91
C TYR A 205 -25.83 -2.42 2.58
N ALA A 206 -25.07 -3.30 1.92
CA ALA A 206 -23.73 -3.67 2.37
C ALA A 206 -22.67 -2.69 1.86
N SER A 207 -21.60 -2.53 2.63
CA SER A 207 -20.38 -1.85 2.21
C SER A 207 -19.13 -2.58 2.69
N THR A 208 -17.96 -2.12 2.25
CA THR A 208 -16.65 -2.65 2.68
C THR A 208 -16.13 -2.07 3.98
N GLY A 209 -16.98 -1.34 4.71
CA GLY A 209 -16.68 -0.67 5.98
C GLY A 209 -17.06 0.81 5.95
N ASN A 210 -17.12 1.41 7.13
CA ASN A 210 -17.46 2.83 7.30
C ASN A 210 -16.47 3.74 6.57
N GLY A 211 -16.99 4.71 5.81
CA GLY A 211 -16.19 5.64 5.00
C GLY A 211 -15.47 5.03 3.80
N GLY A 212 -15.62 3.73 3.57
CA GLY A 212 -15.13 3.08 2.36
C GLY A 212 -15.84 3.62 1.12
N SER A 213 -15.17 3.52 -0.05
CA SER A 213 -15.73 4.06 -1.30
C SER A 213 -17.13 3.51 -1.65
N PRO A 214 -17.46 2.21 -1.43
CA PRO A 214 -18.82 1.69 -1.60
C PRO A 214 -19.85 2.31 -0.66
N HIS A 215 -19.47 2.58 0.61
CA HIS A 215 -20.33 3.26 1.56
C HIS A 215 -20.65 4.68 1.07
N LEU A 216 -19.63 5.45 0.69
CA LEU A 216 -19.81 6.83 0.23
C LEU A 216 -20.58 6.90 -1.10
N ALA A 217 -20.43 5.91 -1.98
CA ALA A 217 -21.25 5.78 -3.19
C ALA A 217 -22.74 5.58 -2.84
N ALA A 218 -23.04 4.73 -1.84
CA ALA A 218 -24.40 4.51 -1.36
C ALA A 218 -24.97 5.76 -0.66
N GLU A 219 -24.19 6.46 0.14
CA GLU A 219 -24.65 7.71 0.78
C GLU A 219 -24.92 8.82 -0.26
N LEU A 220 -24.06 8.94 -1.28
CA LEU A 220 -24.34 9.85 -2.41
C LEU A 220 -25.63 9.46 -3.12
N PHE A 221 -25.87 8.16 -3.31
CA PHE A 221 -27.10 7.65 -3.92
C PHE A 221 -28.34 7.95 -3.05
N LYS A 222 -28.26 7.71 -1.72
CA LYS A 222 -29.31 8.06 -0.75
C LYS A 222 -29.69 9.53 -0.85
N MET A 223 -28.68 10.40 -0.84
CA MET A 223 -28.88 11.86 -0.89
C MET A 223 -29.56 12.28 -2.19
N GLN A 224 -29.06 11.83 -3.35
CA GLN A 224 -29.60 12.23 -4.64
C GLN A 224 -31.00 11.64 -4.92
N ALA A 225 -31.21 10.38 -4.54
CA ALA A 225 -32.50 9.71 -4.71
C ALA A 225 -33.54 10.12 -3.65
N LYS A 226 -33.11 10.78 -2.55
CA LYS A 226 -33.92 11.12 -1.38
C LYS A 226 -34.65 9.89 -0.84
N ILE A 227 -33.89 8.84 -0.52
CA ILE A 227 -34.36 7.56 0.03
C ILE A 227 -33.72 7.28 1.38
N ASP A 228 -34.40 6.47 2.19
CA ASP A 228 -33.86 5.96 3.43
C ASP A 228 -33.59 4.45 3.31
N ILE A 229 -32.29 4.08 3.37
CA ILE A 229 -31.79 2.72 3.36
C ILE A 229 -30.72 2.56 4.45
N VAL A 230 -30.64 1.39 5.08
CA VAL A 230 -29.83 1.15 6.27
C VAL A 230 -28.47 0.56 5.91
N HIS A 231 -27.41 1.12 6.46
CA HIS A 231 -26.02 0.67 6.23
C HIS A 231 -25.66 -0.53 7.09
N ILE A 232 -25.09 -1.57 6.46
CA ILE A 232 -24.48 -2.74 7.11
C ILE A 232 -23.01 -2.80 6.72
N PRO A 233 -22.07 -2.41 7.62
CA PRO A 233 -20.64 -2.42 7.32
C PRO A 233 -20.02 -3.82 7.45
N TYR A 234 -19.15 -4.19 6.49
CA TYR A 234 -18.38 -5.44 6.49
C TYR A 234 -16.87 -5.16 6.49
N LYS A 235 -16.08 -6.16 6.91
CA LYS A 235 -14.61 -6.09 6.88
C LYS A 235 -14.05 -6.42 5.49
N GLY A 236 -14.53 -5.72 4.45
CA GLY A 236 -14.11 -5.92 3.06
C GLY A 236 -15.19 -6.52 2.16
N THR A 237 -14.87 -6.66 0.86
CA THR A 237 -15.81 -7.09 -0.17
C THR A 237 -16.26 -8.57 -0.04
N PRO A 238 -15.37 -9.56 0.24
CA PRO A 238 -15.79 -10.95 0.23
C PRO A 238 -16.95 -11.27 1.18
N PRO A 239 -16.93 -10.91 2.48
CA PRO A 239 -18.05 -11.20 3.38
C PRO A 239 -19.32 -10.43 2.99
N ALA A 240 -19.20 -9.19 2.50
CA ALA A 240 -20.35 -8.40 2.05
C ALA A 240 -21.07 -9.05 0.85
N VAL A 241 -20.31 -9.55 -0.12
CA VAL A 241 -20.86 -10.24 -1.30
C VAL A 241 -21.47 -11.57 -0.90
N THR A 242 -20.88 -12.31 0.04
CA THR A 242 -21.43 -13.58 0.55
C THR A 242 -22.84 -13.35 1.14
N ASP A 243 -22.97 -12.36 2.01
CA ASP A 243 -24.25 -12.05 2.64
C ASP A 243 -25.28 -11.45 1.67
N LEU A 244 -24.83 -10.70 0.66
CA LEU A 244 -25.71 -10.24 -0.41
C LEU A 244 -26.26 -11.42 -1.22
N ILE A 245 -25.42 -12.39 -1.56
CA ILE A 245 -25.84 -13.62 -2.28
C ILE A 245 -26.76 -14.49 -1.42
N ALA A 246 -26.57 -14.50 -0.10
CA ALA A 246 -27.44 -15.20 0.84
C ALA A 246 -28.73 -14.44 1.14
N GLY A 247 -28.92 -13.22 0.61
CA GLY A 247 -30.11 -12.38 0.83
C GLY A 247 -30.19 -11.74 2.23
N GLN A 248 -29.08 -11.75 3.00
CA GLN A 248 -29.04 -11.10 4.32
C GLN A 248 -29.03 -9.56 4.20
N VAL A 249 -28.59 -9.05 3.07
CA VAL A 249 -28.67 -7.64 2.69
C VAL A 249 -29.31 -7.52 1.31
N SER A 250 -29.92 -6.36 1.03
CA SER A 250 -30.75 -6.17 -0.18
C SER A 250 -29.93 -5.75 -1.39
N MET A 251 -28.92 -4.91 -1.17
CA MET A 251 -28.15 -4.25 -2.24
C MET A 251 -26.74 -3.89 -1.79
N MET A 252 -25.90 -3.60 -2.77
CA MET A 252 -24.54 -3.13 -2.55
C MET A 252 -24.05 -2.32 -3.77
N PHE A 253 -23.27 -1.29 -3.52
CA PHE A 253 -22.34 -0.74 -4.50
C PHE A 253 -21.06 -1.56 -4.43
N ALA A 254 -20.83 -2.43 -5.39
CA ALA A 254 -19.68 -3.35 -5.37
C ALA A 254 -18.72 -3.07 -6.52
N ASN A 255 -17.42 -3.29 -6.28
CA ASN A 255 -16.46 -3.24 -7.37
C ASN A 255 -16.84 -4.26 -8.45
N THR A 256 -16.83 -3.81 -9.69
CA THR A 256 -17.10 -4.65 -10.88
C THR A 256 -16.26 -5.93 -10.84
N LEU A 257 -14.98 -5.83 -10.52
CA LEU A 257 -14.05 -6.95 -10.36
C LEU A 257 -14.55 -8.07 -9.43
N SER A 258 -15.26 -7.70 -8.37
CA SER A 258 -15.67 -8.66 -7.32
C SER A 258 -17.03 -9.26 -7.57
N VAL A 259 -17.88 -8.69 -8.43
CA VAL A 259 -19.29 -9.13 -8.58
C VAL A 259 -19.66 -9.62 -9.96
N LEU A 260 -18.91 -9.29 -11.02
CA LEU A 260 -19.21 -9.74 -12.39
C LEU A 260 -19.42 -11.25 -12.50
N PRO A 261 -18.63 -12.13 -11.89
CA PRO A 261 -18.87 -13.58 -11.96
C PRO A 261 -20.25 -13.97 -11.39
N TYR A 262 -20.72 -13.30 -10.35
CA TYR A 262 -22.02 -13.57 -9.73
C TYR A 262 -23.18 -12.95 -10.51
N VAL A 263 -22.95 -11.83 -11.18
CA VAL A 263 -23.93 -11.24 -12.11
C VAL A 263 -24.08 -12.14 -13.33
N ASN A 264 -22.99 -12.60 -13.94
CA ASN A 264 -22.99 -13.46 -15.11
C ASN A 264 -23.63 -14.82 -14.83
N SER A 265 -23.50 -15.34 -13.61
CA SER A 265 -24.15 -16.58 -13.17
C SER A 265 -25.60 -16.40 -12.67
N GLY A 266 -26.13 -15.17 -12.69
CA GLY A 266 -27.48 -14.85 -12.21
C GLY A 266 -27.68 -14.89 -10.70
N ARG A 267 -26.60 -15.08 -9.92
CA ARG A 267 -26.65 -15.07 -8.44
C ARG A 267 -26.85 -13.67 -7.86
N LEU A 268 -26.51 -12.64 -8.63
CA LEU A 268 -26.80 -11.25 -8.34
C LEU A 268 -27.41 -10.59 -9.57
N ARG A 269 -28.19 -9.53 -9.36
CA ARG A 269 -28.72 -8.69 -10.43
C ARG A 269 -28.04 -7.34 -10.43
N ALA A 270 -27.39 -6.97 -11.54
CA ALA A 270 -26.85 -5.64 -11.76
C ALA A 270 -27.94 -4.71 -12.29
N LEU A 271 -28.04 -3.50 -11.75
CA LEU A 271 -29.00 -2.48 -12.15
C LEU A 271 -28.38 -1.37 -12.98
N ALA A 272 -27.19 -0.89 -12.56
CA ALA A 272 -26.46 0.20 -13.21
C ALA A 272 -25.02 0.26 -12.73
N ILE A 273 -24.19 1.03 -13.45
CA ILE A 273 -22.84 1.39 -13.01
C ILE A 273 -22.77 2.83 -12.50
N SER A 274 -21.80 3.08 -11.63
CA SER A 274 -21.65 4.37 -10.93
C SER A 274 -20.74 5.38 -11.61
N SER A 275 -20.10 5.00 -12.73
CA SER A 275 -19.23 5.90 -13.51
C SER A 275 -20.05 6.93 -14.30
N ALA A 276 -19.39 8.05 -14.67
CA ALA A 276 -19.99 9.09 -15.50
C ALA A 276 -20.36 8.61 -16.92
N ALA A 277 -19.58 7.65 -17.46
CA ALA A 277 -19.82 7.01 -18.74
C ALA A 277 -19.93 5.48 -18.57
N ARG A 278 -20.53 4.79 -19.55
CA ARG A 278 -20.59 3.32 -19.57
C ARG A 278 -19.19 2.72 -19.60
N SER A 279 -18.99 1.65 -18.85
CA SER A 279 -17.71 0.93 -18.79
C SER A 279 -17.60 -0.09 -19.93
N ALA A 280 -16.41 -0.22 -20.50
CA ALA A 280 -16.11 -1.26 -21.49
C ALA A 280 -16.26 -2.68 -20.91
N ALA A 281 -16.09 -2.84 -19.60
CA ALA A 281 -16.24 -4.12 -18.90
C ALA A 281 -17.72 -4.55 -18.71
N ALA A 282 -18.69 -3.60 -18.80
CA ALA A 282 -20.12 -3.86 -18.64
C ALA A 282 -20.95 -2.94 -19.54
N PRO A 283 -20.77 -2.98 -20.87
CA PRO A 283 -21.35 -2.03 -21.80
C PRO A 283 -22.88 -2.08 -21.86
N ALA A 284 -23.48 -3.19 -21.47
CA ALA A 284 -24.94 -3.37 -21.41
C ALA A 284 -25.58 -2.66 -20.22
N LEU A 285 -24.82 -2.32 -19.17
CA LEU A 285 -25.36 -1.66 -18.00
C LEU A 285 -25.44 -0.13 -18.25
N PRO A 286 -26.59 0.51 -17.95
CA PRO A 286 -26.67 1.96 -17.97
C PRO A 286 -25.86 2.55 -16.83
N THR A 287 -25.47 3.82 -16.93
CA THR A 287 -24.98 4.56 -15.79
C THR A 287 -26.12 4.98 -14.88
N ILE A 288 -25.84 5.22 -13.58
CA ILE A 288 -26.86 5.76 -12.67
C ILE A 288 -27.34 7.13 -13.16
N ALA A 289 -26.45 7.93 -13.74
CA ALA A 289 -26.78 9.23 -14.34
C ALA A 289 -27.84 9.09 -15.45
N GLU A 290 -27.72 8.09 -16.34
CA GLU A 290 -28.69 7.79 -17.40
C GLU A 290 -30.06 7.36 -16.84
N THR A 291 -30.11 6.83 -15.60
CA THR A 291 -31.35 6.35 -14.99
C THR A 291 -32.18 7.44 -14.27
N GLY A 292 -31.77 8.70 -14.36
CA GLY A 292 -32.52 9.84 -13.82
C GLY A 292 -31.86 10.55 -12.65
N MET A 293 -30.53 10.31 -12.43
CA MET A 293 -29.71 11.03 -11.44
C MET A 293 -28.52 11.71 -12.13
N PRO A 294 -28.77 12.79 -12.91
CA PRO A 294 -27.74 13.48 -13.65
C PRO A 294 -26.60 13.95 -12.71
N GLY A 295 -25.35 13.79 -13.16
CA GLY A 295 -24.18 14.14 -12.37
C GLY A 295 -23.80 13.13 -11.28
N PHE A 296 -24.52 12.00 -11.16
CA PHE A 296 -24.06 10.92 -10.30
C PHE A 296 -22.78 10.32 -10.86
N GLU A 297 -21.74 10.35 -10.06
CA GLU A 297 -20.47 9.69 -10.33
C GLU A 297 -19.83 9.24 -9.01
N ALA A 298 -19.58 7.96 -8.91
CA ALA A 298 -18.76 7.36 -7.85
C ALA A 298 -17.93 6.22 -8.46
N SER A 299 -16.64 6.30 -8.35
CA SER A 299 -15.73 5.24 -8.80
C SER A 299 -14.62 5.08 -7.77
N THR A 300 -14.03 3.90 -7.73
CA THR A 300 -12.76 3.72 -7.04
C THR A 300 -11.62 3.71 -8.03
N TRP A 301 -10.43 4.04 -7.55
CA TRP A 301 -9.18 3.82 -8.25
C TRP A 301 -8.29 2.88 -7.43
N PHE A 302 -7.31 2.31 -8.09
CA PHE A 302 -6.26 1.51 -7.48
C PHE A 302 -4.93 2.13 -7.88
N GLY A 303 -4.13 2.52 -6.90
CA GLY A 303 -2.90 3.24 -7.14
C GLY A 303 -1.75 2.75 -6.26
N MET A 304 -0.54 2.99 -6.76
CA MET A 304 0.70 2.70 -6.08
C MET A 304 1.32 4.01 -5.56
N LEU A 305 1.75 3.98 -4.29
CA LEU A 305 2.43 5.07 -3.61
C LEU A 305 3.70 4.54 -2.94
N ALA A 306 4.63 5.45 -2.61
CA ALA A 306 5.81 5.16 -1.79
C ALA A 306 5.82 6.05 -0.54
N PRO A 307 6.54 5.69 0.54
CA PRO A 307 6.83 6.61 1.64
C PRO A 307 7.46 7.90 1.13
N THR A 308 7.02 9.05 1.65
CA THR A 308 7.57 10.36 1.26
C THR A 308 9.06 10.44 1.55
N GLY A 309 9.81 10.98 0.59
CA GLY A 309 11.28 11.02 0.62
C GLY A 309 11.94 9.85 -0.10
N THR A 310 11.17 8.92 -0.70
CA THR A 310 11.72 7.91 -1.61
C THR A 310 12.47 8.61 -2.76
N PRO A 311 13.70 8.15 -3.13
CA PRO A 311 14.49 8.77 -4.20
C PRO A 311 13.69 8.98 -5.49
N LYS A 312 13.77 10.17 -6.04
CA LYS A 312 12.95 10.59 -7.20
C LYS A 312 13.19 9.74 -8.44
N ASP A 313 14.40 9.25 -8.63
CA ASP A 313 14.76 8.33 -9.72
C ASP A 313 14.08 6.96 -9.57
N ILE A 314 13.92 6.47 -8.33
CA ILE A 314 13.16 5.24 -8.04
C ILE A 314 11.68 5.45 -8.37
N VAL A 315 11.09 6.56 -7.88
CA VAL A 315 9.68 6.89 -8.16
C VAL A 315 9.44 7.02 -9.66
N ALA A 316 10.31 7.74 -10.38
CA ALA A 316 10.20 7.92 -11.83
C ALA A 316 10.28 6.58 -12.58
N ARG A 317 11.26 5.71 -12.26
CA ARG A 317 11.37 4.38 -12.86
C ARG A 317 10.14 3.50 -12.61
N LEU A 318 9.61 3.52 -11.38
CA LEU A 318 8.39 2.78 -11.05
C LEU A 318 7.17 3.32 -11.82
N THR A 319 7.05 4.65 -11.92
CA THR A 319 5.99 5.31 -12.70
C THR A 319 6.04 4.91 -14.17
N ASP A 320 7.21 5.05 -14.80
CA ASP A 320 7.38 4.76 -16.22
C ASP A 320 7.11 3.29 -16.53
N GLU A 321 7.57 2.38 -15.66
CA GLU A 321 7.37 0.96 -15.88
C GLU A 321 5.91 0.54 -15.63
N LEU A 322 5.25 1.07 -14.61
CA LEU A 322 3.81 0.84 -14.39
C LEU A 322 2.98 1.31 -15.59
N ARG A 323 3.28 2.49 -16.14
CA ARG A 323 2.60 3.01 -17.33
C ARG A 323 2.75 2.06 -18.53
N LYS A 324 3.95 1.59 -18.79
CA LYS A 324 4.20 0.61 -19.87
C LYS A 324 3.42 -0.68 -19.61
N ILE A 325 3.53 -1.25 -18.41
CA ILE A 325 2.87 -2.52 -18.03
C ILE A 325 1.36 -2.42 -18.21
N VAL A 326 0.73 -1.36 -17.69
CA VAL A 326 -0.73 -1.17 -17.74
C VAL A 326 -1.24 -1.10 -19.19
N HIS A 327 -0.47 -0.52 -20.09
CA HIS A 327 -0.84 -0.40 -21.51
C HIS A 327 -0.45 -1.60 -22.38
N THR A 328 0.27 -2.60 -21.83
CA THR A 328 0.49 -3.84 -22.57
C THR A 328 -0.85 -4.55 -22.84
N LYS A 329 -1.01 -5.15 -24.02
CA LYS A 329 -2.27 -5.79 -24.43
C LYS A 329 -2.76 -6.78 -23.39
N ASN A 330 -1.89 -7.65 -22.88
CA ASN A 330 -2.26 -8.69 -21.93
C ASN A 330 -2.75 -8.15 -20.58
N VAL A 331 -2.11 -7.10 -20.05
CA VAL A 331 -2.51 -6.48 -18.78
C VAL A 331 -3.80 -5.69 -18.96
N ARG A 332 -3.87 -4.88 -20.02
CA ARG A 332 -5.06 -4.11 -20.34
C ARG A 332 -6.29 -5.01 -20.49
N ASP A 333 -6.20 -6.04 -21.33
CA ASP A 333 -7.30 -6.96 -21.57
C ASP A 333 -7.68 -7.73 -20.28
N SER A 334 -6.68 -8.10 -19.45
CA SER A 334 -6.93 -8.73 -18.15
C SER A 334 -7.66 -7.79 -17.19
N LEU A 335 -7.27 -6.51 -17.10
CA LEU A 335 -7.93 -5.53 -16.24
C LEU A 335 -9.39 -5.29 -16.70
N ILE A 336 -9.61 -5.10 -18.02
CA ILE A 336 -10.94 -4.91 -18.58
C ILE A 336 -11.84 -6.14 -18.32
N ALA A 337 -11.32 -7.36 -18.56
CA ALA A 337 -12.05 -8.59 -18.29
C ALA A 337 -12.43 -8.76 -16.81
N GLN A 338 -11.64 -8.19 -15.92
CA GLN A 338 -11.90 -8.14 -14.48
C GLN A 338 -12.81 -6.98 -14.07
N GLY A 339 -13.13 -6.05 -14.98
CA GLY A 339 -14.02 -4.91 -14.72
C GLY A 339 -13.32 -3.64 -14.22
N ALA A 340 -12.04 -3.50 -14.53
CA ALA A 340 -11.27 -2.30 -14.23
C ALA A 340 -10.78 -1.64 -15.52
N ASP A 341 -10.88 -0.32 -15.60
CA ASP A 341 -10.36 0.48 -16.71
C ASP A 341 -8.88 0.77 -16.46
N PRO A 342 -7.97 0.34 -17.36
CA PRO A 342 -6.53 0.60 -17.24
C PRO A 342 -6.25 2.10 -17.43
N ILE A 343 -5.48 2.70 -16.51
CA ILE A 343 -5.17 4.14 -16.53
C ILE A 343 -3.66 4.36 -16.76
N GLY A 344 -2.79 3.92 -15.87
CA GLY A 344 -1.34 4.13 -16.00
C GLY A 344 -0.98 5.61 -16.00
N SER A 345 -1.34 6.37 -14.96
CA SER A 345 -1.11 7.82 -14.86
C SER A 345 0.35 8.16 -14.56
N THR A 346 0.72 9.43 -14.76
CA THR A 346 1.91 10.03 -14.14
C THR A 346 1.70 10.19 -12.63
N ALA A 347 2.77 10.46 -11.90
CA ALA A 347 2.73 10.74 -10.47
C ALA A 347 1.94 12.03 -10.17
N GLU A 348 2.11 13.07 -11.00
CA GLU A 348 1.45 14.36 -10.89
C GLU A 348 -0.06 14.24 -11.12
N GLU A 349 -0.47 13.50 -12.15
CA GLU A 349 -1.91 13.23 -12.42
C GLU A 349 -2.55 12.48 -11.26
N PHE A 350 -1.83 11.50 -10.68
CA PHE A 350 -2.33 10.77 -9.52
C PHE A 350 -2.41 11.64 -8.27
N LYS A 351 -1.41 12.51 -8.05
CA LYS A 351 -1.45 13.50 -6.96
C LYS A 351 -2.66 14.43 -7.08
N ALA A 352 -2.92 14.95 -8.28
CA ALA A 352 -4.08 15.79 -8.54
C ALA A 352 -5.41 15.04 -8.29
N ARG A 353 -5.49 13.76 -8.68
CA ARG A 353 -6.65 12.91 -8.42
C ARG A 353 -6.89 12.67 -6.93
N ILE A 354 -5.85 12.35 -6.17
CA ILE A 354 -5.94 12.17 -4.71
C ILE A 354 -6.53 13.44 -4.06
N LYS A 355 -5.97 14.62 -4.40
CA LYS A 355 -6.46 15.89 -3.87
C LYS A 355 -7.93 16.14 -4.21
N ALA A 356 -8.32 15.95 -5.48
CA ALA A 356 -9.68 16.14 -5.92
C ALA A 356 -10.67 15.22 -5.18
N ASP A 357 -10.26 13.98 -4.93
CA ASP A 357 -11.08 13.01 -4.19
C ASP A 357 -11.19 13.37 -2.70
N ILE A 358 -10.12 13.81 -2.04
CA ILE A 358 -10.19 14.31 -0.66
C ILE A 358 -11.19 15.47 -0.58
N ASP A 359 -11.09 16.45 -1.48
CA ASP A 359 -12.00 17.61 -1.52
C ASP A 359 -13.47 17.19 -1.80
N LYS A 360 -13.69 16.25 -2.72
CA LYS A 360 -15.03 15.71 -3.06
C LYS A 360 -15.65 15.01 -1.85
N TRP A 361 -14.91 14.07 -1.28
CA TRP A 361 -15.43 13.26 -0.17
C TRP A 361 -15.60 14.05 1.11
N THR A 362 -14.77 15.07 1.37
CA THR A 362 -14.96 16.02 2.48
C THR A 362 -16.35 16.68 2.39
N ARG A 363 -16.72 17.17 1.20
CA ARG A 363 -18.05 17.78 0.99
C ARG A 363 -19.18 16.76 1.17
N THR A 364 -19.03 15.57 0.59
CA THR A 364 -20.05 14.50 0.66
C THR A 364 -20.26 14.01 2.09
N ILE A 365 -19.19 13.70 2.81
CA ILE A 365 -19.23 13.23 4.19
C ILE A 365 -19.90 14.25 5.10
N LYS A 366 -19.53 15.54 4.96
CA LYS A 366 -20.15 16.63 5.72
C LYS A 366 -21.64 16.76 5.42
N ALA A 367 -22.05 16.69 4.14
CA ALA A 367 -23.44 16.83 3.73
C ALA A 367 -24.31 15.62 4.14
N ALA A 368 -23.75 14.40 4.10
CA ALA A 368 -24.44 13.17 4.48
C ALA A 368 -24.41 12.90 6.00
N GLY A 369 -23.65 13.68 6.79
CA GLY A 369 -23.51 13.46 8.23
C GLY A 369 -22.79 12.15 8.59
N VAL A 370 -22.00 11.58 7.66
CA VAL A 370 -21.26 10.33 7.90
C VAL A 370 -20.18 10.58 8.94
N ARG A 371 -20.11 9.69 9.93
CA ARG A 371 -19.08 9.74 11.00
C ARG A 371 -18.27 8.47 11.00
N ALA A 372 -17.01 8.59 11.40
CA ALA A 372 -16.21 7.45 11.80
C ALA A 372 -16.75 6.91 13.14
N GLU A 373 -16.88 5.59 13.25
CA GLU A 373 -17.14 4.92 14.52
C GLU A 373 -15.86 4.85 15.34
#